data_243d0cd12472efb9f3053187504a9f1b
#
_entry.id   243d0cd12472efb9f3053187504a9f1b
#
_cell.length_a   1.000
_cell.length_b   1.000
_cell.length_c   1.000
_cell.angle_alpha   90.00
_cell.angle_beta   90.00
_cell.angle_gamma   90.00
#
_symmetry.space_group_name_H-M   'P 1'
#
loop_
_entity.id
_entity.type
_entity.pdbx_description
1 polymer ?
#
loop_
_entity_poly.entity_id
_entity_poly.type
_entity_poly.pdbx_seq_one_letter_code
_entity_poly.pdbx_strand_id
1 'polypeptide(L)'
;MRMSRKEFRDALAARGIATGISYEALHLSTLGRRFGYRPGDFPNTERIAERTLTLPLHAGLRVEDVDAVCDACADAMDRARA
;
A
#
# COMPACT_ATOMS: atom_id res chain seq x y z
N MET A 1 2.80 7.92 10.56
CA MET A 1 3.84 6.92 10.25
C MET A 1 4.95 7.59 9.47
N ARG A 2 6.19 7.44 9.91
CA ARG A 2 7.35 8.13 9.32
C ARG A 2 7.98 7.38 8.15
N MET A 3 7.34 6.36 7.68
CA MET A 3 7.85 5.48 6.62
C MET A 3 7.02 5.69 5.36
N SER A 4 7.67 5.77 4.19
CA SER A 4 6.97 5.84 2.91
C SER A 4 6.38 4.47 2.57
N ARG A 5 5.40 4.46 1.64
CA ARG A 5 4.83 3.22 1.16
C ARG A 5 5.91 2.28 0.57
N LYS A 6 6.85 2.85 -0.18
CA LYS A 6 7.94 2.07 -0.76
C LYS A 6 8.80 1.41 0.31
N GLU A 7 9.16 2.14 1.35
CA GLU A 7 9.95 1.62 2.46
C GLU A 7 9.20 0.50 3.18
N PHE A 8 7.90 0.67 3.39
CA PHE A 8 7.05 -0.35 4.01
C PHE A 8 6.99 -1.61 3.14
N ARG A 9 6.80 -1.45 1.82
CA ARG A 9 6.79 -2.57 0.89
C ARG A 9 8.14 -3.30 0.88
N ASP A 10 9.23 -2.56 0.89
CA ASP A 10 10.58 -3.14 0.89
C ASP A 10 10.82 -3.93 2.18
N ALA A 11 10.35 -3.42 3.32
CA ALA A 11 10.45 -4.14 4.59
C ALA A 11 9.70 -5.46 4.58
N LEU A 12 8.50 -5.48 3.99
CA LEU A 12 7.72 -6.72 3.85
C LEU A 12 8.35 -7.66 2.83
N ALA A 13 8.87 -7.15 1.73
CA ALA A 13 9.55 -7.95 0.71
C ALA A 13 10.78 -8.65 1.27
N ALA A 14 11.51 -8.00 2.17
CA ALA A 14 12.67 -8.59 2.84
C ALA A 14 12.29 -9.81 3.68
N ARG A 15 11.03 -9.94 4.06
CA ARG A 15 10.48 -11.09 4.80
C ARG A 15 9.71 -12.05 3.90
N GLY A 16 9.83 -11.91 2.59
CA GLY A 16 9.20 -12.78 1.61
C GLY A 16 7.71 -12.50 1.40
N ILE A 17 7.22 -11.32 1.79
CA ILE A 17 5.81 -10.97 1.66
C ILE A 17 5.62 -10.03 0.46
N ALA A 18 4.91 -10.53 -0.56
CA ALA A 18 4.55 -9.73 -1.73
C ALA A 18 3.37 -8.80 -1.38
N THR A 19 3.41 -7.60 -1.91
CA THR A 19 2.34 -6.62 -1.73
C THR A 19 1.97 -6.01 -3.08
N GLY A 20 0.80 -5.40 -3.17
CA GLY A 20 0.32 -4.75 -4.37
C GLY A 20 -0.15 -3.34 -4.11
N ILE A 21 -0.33 -2.59 -5.18
CA ILE A 21 -0.89 -1.24 -5.13
C ILE A 21 -2.26 -1.29 -5.81
N SER A 22 -3.31 -1.06 -5.05
CA SER A 22 -4.69 -0.97 -5.51
C SER A 22 -5.24 0.35 -4.99
N TYR A 23 -5.62 1.20 -5.75
CA TYR A 23 -5.57 1.44 -7.17
C TYR A 23 -4.93 2.79 -7.41
N GLU A 24 -4.52 3.12 -8.63
CA GLU A 24 -4.18 4.50 -8.97
C GLU A 24 -5.40 5.40 -8.75
N ALA A 25 -5.20 6.64 -8.30
CA ALA A 25 -6.28 7.61 -8.19
C ALA A 25 -6.90 7.82 -9.58
N LEU A 26 -8.22 7.59 -9.71
CA LEU A 26 -8.88 7.56 -11.01
C LEU A 26 -8.73 8.85 -11.79
N HIS A 27 -8.76 10.00 -11.11
CA HIS A 27 -8.62 11.30 -11.78
C HIS A 27 -7.20 11.55 -12.31
N LEU A 28 -6.20 10.80 -11.83
CA LEU A 28 -4.82 10.88 -12.29
C LEU A 28 -4.52 9.86 -13.38
N SER A 29 -5.45 8.94 -13.67
CA SER A 29 -5.30 7.97 -14.75
C SER A 29 -5.35 8.67 -16.10
N THR A 30 -4.92 7.96 -17.15
CA THR A 30 -4.98 8.49 -18.53
C THR A 30 -6.42 8.91 -18.89
N LEU A 31 -7.41 8.09 -18.52
CA LEU A 31 -8.81 8.39 -18.80
C LEU A 31 -9.29 9.61 -18.00
N GLY A 32 -8.92 9.69 -16.72
CA GLY A 32 -9.30 10.83 -15.88
C GLY A 32 -8.76 12.14 -16.42
N ARG A 33 -7.53 12.13 -16.91
CA ARG A 33 -6.92 13.31 -17.54
C ARG A 33 -7.63 13.74 -18.81
N ARG A 34 -8.17 12.77 -19.56
CA ARG A 34 -8.98 13.07 -20.74
C ARG A 34 -10.28 13.81 -20.41
N PHE A 35 -10.82 13.60 -19.20
CA PHE A 35 -11.99 14.32 -18.72
C PHE A 35 -11.63 15.67 -18.08
N GLY A 36 -10.38 16.07 -18.11
CA GLY A 36 -9.95 17.38 -17.63
C GLY A 36 -9.55 17.43 -16.16
N TYR A 37 -9.50 16.29 -15.48
CA TYR A 37 -9.04 16.24 -14.09
C TYR A 37 -7.53 16.41 -13.99
N ARG A 38 -7.08 17.01 -12.90
CA ARG A 38 -5.69 17.35 -12.68
C ARG A 38 -5.23 16.94 -11.28
N PRO A 39 -3.91 16.79 -11.05
CA PRO A 39 -3.40 16.64 -9.70
C PRO A 39 -3.87 17.80 -8.80
N GLY A 40 -4.25 17.47 -7.56
CA GLY A 40 -4.76 18.44 -6.61
C GLY A 40 -6.28 18.61 -6.61
N ASP A 41 -6.99 18.10 -7.62
CA ASP A 41 -8.44 18.19 -7.69
C ASP A 41 -9.13 17.41 -6.57
N PHE A 42 -8.55 16.28 -6.18
CA PHE A 42 -9.08 15.41 -5.12
C PHE A 42 -7.96 15.04 -4.15
N PRO A 43 -7.56 15.98 -3.27
CA PRO A 43 -6.38 15.76 -2.41
C PRO A 43 -6.51 14.59 -1.45
N ASN A 44 -7.71 14.30 -0.94
CA ASN A 44 -7.92 13.16 -0.05
C ASN A 44 -7.73 11.83 -0.80
N THR A 45 -8.27 11.74 -2.02
CA THR A 45 -8.12 10.55 -2.86
C THR A 45 -6.66 10.33 -3.23
N GLU A 46 -5.94 11.38 -3.59
CA GLU A 46 -4.53 11.31 -3.94
C GLU A 46 -3.69 10.84 -2.76
N ARG A 47 -3.95 11.35 -1.56
CA ARG A 47 -3.24 10.95 -0.36
C ARG A 47 -3.48 9.49 -0.01
N ILE A 48 -4.72 9.03 -0.10
CA ILE A 48 -5.07 7.63 0.17
C ILE A 48 -4.41 6.72 -0.86
N ALA A 49 -4.45 7.08 -2.15
CA ALA A 49 -3.84 6.29 -3.22
C ALA A 49 -2.34 6.10 -3.02
N GLU A 50 -1.65 7.13 -2.52
CA GLU A 50 -0.22 7.07 -2.25
C GLU A 50 0.14 6.21 -1.03
N ARG A 51 -0.80 6.03 -0.10
CA ARG A 51 -0.56 5.36 1.18
C ARG A 51 -1.21 4.01 1.32
N THR A 52 -2.03 3.61 0.35
CA THR A 52 -2.74 2.34 0.40
C THR A 52 -1.85 1.22 -0.15
N LEU A 53 -1.89 0.08 0.54
CA LEU A 53 -1.13 -1.10 0.17
C LEU A 53 -2.02 -2.33 0.28
N THR A 54 -1.97 -3.20 -0.72
CA THR A 54 -2.71 -4.47 -0.71
C THR A 54 -1.84 -5.57 -0.14
N LEU A 55 -2.37 -6.27 0.86
CA LEU A 55 -1.72 -7.43 1.46
C LEU A 55 -2.19 -8.72 0.79
N PRO A 56 -1.43 -9.82 0.92
CA PRO A 56 -1.84 -11.10 0.32
C PRO A 56 -3.19 -11.59 0.86
N LEU A 57 -4.07 -12.02 -0.06
CA LEU A 57 -5.34 -12.63 0.30
C LEU A 57 -5.73 -13.59 -0.82
N HIS A 58 -5.69 -14.90 -0.56
CA HIS A 58 -6.10 -15.93 -1.51
C HIS A 58 -6.52 -17.21 -0.79
N ALA A 59 -7.19 -18.11 -1.50
CA ALA A 59 -7.78 -19.31 -0.92
C ALA A 59 -6.76 -20.27 -0.31
N GLY A 60 -5.52 -20.26 -0.78
CA GLY A 60 -4.45 -21.09 -0.23
C GLY A 60 -3.75 -20.52 1.00
N LEU A 61 -4.19 -19.37 1.49
CA LEU A 61 -3.56 -18.70 2.63
C LEU A 61 -3.98 -19.39 3.94
N ARG A 62 -2.99 -19.77 4.74
CA ARG A 62 -3.24 -20.42 6.03
C ARG A 62 -3.17 -19.40 7.16
N VAL A 63 -3.69 -19.79 8.36
CA VAL A 63 -3.66 -18.92 9.54
C VAL A 63 -2.22 -18.50 9.88
N GLU A 64 -1.26 -19.42 9.77
CA GLU A 64 0.16 -19.12 10.02
C GLU A 64 0.70 -18.08 9.04
N ASP A 65 0.22 -18.10 7.79
CA ASP A 65 0.62 -17.12 6.79
C ASP A 65 0.06 -15.74 7.13
N VAL A 66 -1.19 -15.68 7.60
CA VAL A 66 -1.80 -14.42 8.06
C VAL A 66 -1.05 -13.87 9.26
N ASP A 67 -0.70 -14.71 10.22
CA ASP A 67 0.06 -14.30 11.39
C ASP A 67 1.43 -13.75 11.00
N ALA A 68 2.11 -14.39 10.04
CA ALA A 68 3.40 -13.91 9.55
C ALA A 68 3.29 -12.53 8.90
N VAL A 69 2.23 -12.29 8.12
CA VAL A 69 1.99 -10.98 7.51
C VAL A 69 1.72 -9.93 8.57
N CYS A 70 0.88 -10.24 9.56
CA CYS A 70 0.57 -9.32 10.64
C CYS A 70 1.82 -8.97 11.46
N ASP A 71 2.65 -9.96 11.78
CA ASP A 71 3.90 -9.74 12.52
C ASP A 71 4.87 -8.86 11.73
N ALA A 72 4.97 -9.09 10.42
CA ALA A 72 5.82 -8.29 9.55
C ALA A 72 5.35 -6.83 9.49
N CYS A 73 4.04 -6.61 9.40
CA CYS A 73 3.47 -5.28 9.40
C CYS A 73 3.71 -4.56 10.73
N ALA A 74 3.51 -5.27 11.85
CA ALA A 74 3.74 -4.71 13.18
C ALA A 74 5.20 -4.30 13.36
N ASP A 75 6.15 -5.14 12.96
CA ASP A 75 7.58 -4.83 13.04
C ASP A 75 7.95 -3.62 12.20
N ALA A 76 7.43 -3.53 10.98
CA ALA A 76 7.68 -2.40 10.10
C ALA A 76 7.12 -1.10 10.69
N MET A 77 5.92 -1.16 11.27
CA MET A 77 5.29 0.00 11.92
C MET A 77 6.09 0.43 13.16
N ASP A 78 6.60 -0.51 13.94
CA ASP A 78 7.42 -0.19 15.10
C ASP A 78 8.72 0.52 14.69
N ARG A 79 9.36 0.08 13.61
CA ARG A 79 10.54 0.76 13.07
C ARG A 79 10.20 2.19 12.62
N ALA A 80 9.02 2.39 12.05
CA ALA A 80 8.59 3.72 11.59
C ALA A 80 8.34 4.69 12.73
N ARG A 81 8.12 4.18 13.94
CA ARG A 81 7.90 4.99 15.15
C ARG A 81 9.19 5.35 15.86
N ALA A 82 10.25 4.64 15.56
CA ALA A 82 11.54 4.81 16.23
C ALA A 82 12.23 6.14 15.91
#